data_5c785aa402353a2ab74592e4ea0043ac
#
_entry.id   5c785aa402353a2ab74592e4ea0043ac
#
_cell.length_a   1.000
_cell.length_b   1.000
_cell.length_c   1.000
_cell.angle_alpha   90.00
_cell.angle_beta   90.00
_cell.angle_gamma   90.00
#
_symmetry.space_group_name_H-M   'P 1'
#
loop_
_entity.id
_entity.type
_entity.pdbx_description
1 polymer ?
#
loop_
_entity_poly.entity_id
_entity_poly.type
_entity_poly.pdbx_seq_one_letter_code
_entity_poly.pdbx_strand_id
1 'polypeptide(L)'
;MEIIRRDYPDMPHPAGAFHHSVRFGNMLFIAGSTARGTAAETGDIAAQTEVILQKFQTILEANGGSISNIVKVTSFVTDLREAPASGEVRRKYFEGNFPASTQVQVAALGTPDIKIEIEAIAVLPD
;
A
#
# COMPACT_ATOMS: atom_id res chain seq x y z
N MET A 1 10.31 -22.39 -8.92
CA MET A 1 9.79 -21.61 -7.80
C MET A 1 8.29 -21.52 -7.89
N GLU A 2 7.66 -21.58 -6.74
CA GLU A 2 6.21 -21.53 -6.62
C GLU A 2 5.71 -20.10 -6.56
N ILE A 3 4.57 -19.84 -7.20
CA ILE A 3 3.85 -18.58 -7.07
C ILE A 3 2.87 -18.73 -5.91
N ILE A 4 3.00 -17.89 -4.89
CA ILE A 4 2.18 -17.97 -3.67
C ILE A 4 1.23 -16.76 -3.65
N ARG A 5 -0.07 -17.04 -3.73
CA ARG A 5 -1.13 -16.03 -3.66
C ARG A 5 -1.72 -16.05 -2.27
N ARG A 6 -1.90 -14.86 -1.67
CA ARG A 6 -2.28 -14.80 -0.27
C ARG A 6 -3.21 -13.63 0.04
N ASP A 7 -4.19 -13.91 0.88
CA ASP A 7 -5.05 -12.91 1.52
C ASP A 7 -4.76 -12.89 3.02
N TYR A 8 -5.10 -11.79 3.67
CA TYR A 8 -4.79 -11.57 5.09
C TYR A 8 -6.08 -11.32 5.83
N PRO A 9 -6.40 -12.12 6.87
CA PRO A 9 -7.72 -12.08 7.52
C PRO A 9 -8.02 -10.79 8.26
N ASP A 10 -6.98 -10.06 8.67
CA ASP A 10 -7.14 -8.80 9.42
C ASP A 10 -7.41 -7.60 8.52
N MET A 11 -7.57 -7.82 7.22
CA MET A 11 -7.83 -6.76 6.24
C MET A 11 -9.17 -6.98 5.58
N PRO A 12 -9.81 -5.90 5.06
CA PRO A 12 -10.99 -6.07 4.23
C PRO A 12 -10.69 -7.03 3.08
N HIS A 13 -11.60 -7.98 2.84
CA HIS A 13 -11.44 -8.95 1.77
C HIS A 13 -11.31 -8.24 0.42
N PRO A 14 -10.47 -8.76 -0.53
CA PRO A 14 -10.39 -8.16 -1.86
C PRO A 14 -11.75 -8.03 -2.52
N ALA A 15 -12.04 -6.84 -3.06
CA ALA A 15 -13.33 -6.52 -3.66
C ALA A 15 -13.48 -7.05 -5.09
N GLY A 16 -12.43 -7.65 -5.66
CA GLY A 16 -12.42 -8.12 -7.04
C GLY A 16 -11.59 -9.37 -7.23
N ALA A 17 -11.27 -9.65 -8.47
CA ALA A 17 -10.54 -10.86 -8.87
C ALA A 17 -9.03 -10.71 -8.67
N PHE A 18 -8.61 -10.52 -7.43
CA PHE A 18 -7.19 -10.38 -7.08
C PHE A 18 -6.96 -10.85 -5.64
N HIS A 19 -5.70 -11.07 -5.29
CA HIS A 19 -5.26 -11.36 -3.92
C HIS A 19 -4.54 -10.14 -3.35
N HIS A 20 -4.44 -10.06 -2.02
CA HIS A 20 -3.72 -8.98 -1.36
C HIS A 20 -2.24 -8.97 -1.73
N SER A 21 -1.63 -10.14 -1.89
CA SER A 21 -0.24 -10.22 -2.32
C SER A 21 0.02 -11.47 -3.15
N VAL A 22 1.10 -11.38 -3.94
CA VAL A 22 1.63 -12.51 -4.70
C VAL A 22 3.13 -12.54 -4.45
N ARG A 23 3.64 -13.69 -4.08
CA ARG A 23 5.07 -13.88 -3.81
C ARG A 23 5.67 -14.87 -4.79
N PHE A 24 6.86 -14.56 -5.27
CA PHE A 24 7.68 -15.43 -6.10
C PHE A 24 9.13 -15.32 -5.62
N GLY A 25 9.66 -16.39 -5.03
CA GLY A 25 10.97 -16.34 -4.39
C GLY A 25 10.98 -15.33 -3.25
N ASN A 26 11.90 -14.36 -3.30
CA ASN A 26 11.96 -13.27 -2.35
C ASN A 26 11.26 -11.98 -2.83
N MET A 27 10.63 -12.01 -4.00
CA MET A 27 9.86 -10.89 -4.52
C MET A 27 8.42 -10.96 -4.02
N LEU A 28 7.94 -9.86 -3.44
CA LEU A 28 6.57 -9.74 -2.96
C LEU A 28 5.89 -8.58 -3.67
N PHE A 29 4.79 -8.89 -4.35
CA PHE A 29 3.96 -7.90 -5.03
C PHE A 29 2.72 -7.66 -4.18
N ILE A 30 2.53 -6.42 -3.75
CA ILE A 30 1.38 -6.05 -2.92
C ILE A 30 0.39 -5.29 -3.78
N ALA A 31 -0.84 -5.77 -3.82
CA ALA A 31 -1.92 -5.15 -4.59
C ALA A 31 -2.16 -3.72 -4.14
N GLY A 32 -2.74 -2.90 -5.01
CA GLY A 32 -3.16 -1.55 -4.67
C GLY A 32 -4.05 -1.57 -3.44
N SER A 33 -3.67 -0.78 -2.43
CA SER A 33 -4.35 -0.70 -1.15
C SER A 33 -4.93 0.69 -0.94
N THR A 34 -6.10 0.75 -0.34
CA THR A 34 -6.81 1.98 0.00
C THR A 34 -7.31 1.89 1.44
N ALA A 35 -7.93 2.96 1.92
CA ALA A 35 -8.59 2.96 3.22
C ALA A 35 -10.01 2.38 3.18
N ARG A 36 -10.45 1.79 2.05
CA ARG A 36 -11.77 1.20 1.92
C ARG A 36 -12.04 0.18 3.02
N GLY A 37 -13.23 0.25 3.61
CA GLY A 37 -13.65 -0.67 4.65
C GLY A 37 -13.02 -0.40 6.01
N THR A 38 -12.33 0.72 6.19
CA THR A 38 -11.74 1.14 7.46
C THR A 38 -12.34 2.45 7.95
N ALA A 39 -12.07 2.80 9.21
CA ALA A 39 -12.54 4.07 9.78
C ALA A 39 -11.95 5.29 9.05
N ALA A 40 -10.82 5.15 8.36
CA ALA A 40 -10.17 6.24 7.64
C ALA A 40 -10.77 6.47 6.24
N GLU A 41 -11.70 5.65 5.77
CA GLU A 41 -12.27 5.79 4.43
C GLU A 41 -12.82 7.19 4.18
N THR A 42 -13.44 7.80 5.17
CA THR A 42 -13.98 9.16 5.10
C THR A 42 -13.04 10.22 5.65
N GLY A 43 -11.81 9.83 6.01
CA GLY A 43 -10.79 10.72 6.53
C GLY A 43 -10.04 11.48 5.45
N ASP A 44 -9.06 12.28 5.88
CA ASP A 44 -8.20 13.00 4.95
C ASP A 44 -7.14 12.07 4.35
N ILE A 45 -6.35 12.58 3.40
CA ILE A 45 -5.34 11.78 2.72
C ILE A 45 -4.26 11.28 3.68
N ALA A 46 -3.93 12.03 4.73
CA ALA A 46 -2.95 11.61 5.71
C ALA A 46 -3.45 10.37 6.48
N ALA A 47 -4.70 10.39 6.95
CA ALA A 47 -5.30 9.26 7.63
C ALA A 47 -5.40 8.04 6.73
N GLN A 48 -5.75 8.24 5.46
CA GLN A 48 -5.83 7.15 4.49
C GLN A 48 -4.45 6.55 4.19
N THR A 49 -3.43 7.39 4.05
CA THR A 49 -2.05 6.92 3.84
C THR A 49 -1.56 6.10 5.03
N GLU A 50 -1.86 6.54 6.25
CA GLU A 50 -1.51 5.83 7.48
C GLU A 50 -2.05 4.40 7.45
N VAL A 51 -3.32 4.23 7.12
CA VAL A 51 -3.97 2.91 7.05
C VAL A 51 -3.33 2.04 5.98
N ILE A 52 -3.01 2.60 4.81
CA ILE A 52 -2.36 1.85 3.74
C ILE A 52 -1.00 1.32 4.20
N LEU A 53 -0.20 2.16 4.82
CA LEU A 53 1.14 1.76 5.28
C LEU A 53 1.07 0.76 6.43
N GLN A 54 0.07 0.84 7.29
CA GLN A 54 -0.20 -0.18 8.31
C GLN A 54 -0.54 -1.52 7.67
N LYS A 55 -1.35 -1.53 6.62
CA LYS A 55 -1.66 -2.75 5.85
C LYS A 55 -0.39 -3.34 5.25
N PHE A 56 0.46 -2.53 4.64
CA PHE A 56 1.73 -2.98 4.08
C PHE A 56 2.61 -3.60 5.16
N GLN A 57 2.68 -2.96 6.32
CA GLN A 57 3.45 -3.47 7.44
C GLN A 57 2.97 -4.86 7.88
N THR A 58 1.66 -5.04 7.99
CA THR A 58 1.06 -6.33 8.34
C THR A 58 1.42 -7.40 7.31
N ILE A 59 1.30 -7.08 6.02
CA ILE A 59 1.62 -8.01 4.93
C ILE A 59 3.11 -8.39 4.96
N LEU A 60 3.98 -7.40 5.11
CA LEU A 60 5.43 -7.63 5.12
C LEU A 60 5.85 -8.47 6.32
N GLU A 61 5.35 -8.17 7.50
CA GLU A 61 5.66 -8.94 8.71
C GLU A 61 5.20 -10.38 8.58
N ALA A 62 4.03 -10.61 7.98
CA ALA A 62 3.52 -11.96 7.73
C ALA A 62 4.39 -12.76 6.75
N ASN A 63 5.25 -12.07 5.99
CA ASN A 63 6.18 -12.69 5.03
C ASN A 63 7.64 -12.60 5.51
N GLY A 64 7.87 -12.26 6.77
CA GLY A 64 9.22 -12.21 7.34
C GLY A 64 10.00 -10.95 6.99
N GLY A 65 9.33 -9.91 6.52
CA GLY A 65 9.96 -8.65 6.14
C GLY A 65 9.49 -7.47 6.96
N SER A 66 9.81 -6.28 6.49
CA SER A 66 9.44 -5.02 7.11
C SER A 66 9.23 -3.95 6.04
N ILE A 67 8.76 -2.78 6.45
CA ILE A 67 8.56 -1.63 5.54
C ILE A 67 9.84 -1.32 4.75
N SER A 68 11.02 -1.48 5.34
CA SER A 68 12.29 -1.19 4.66
C SER A 68 12.57 -2.14 3.50
N ASN A 69 11.83 -3.23 3.36
CA ASN A 69 11.98 -4.14 2.23
C ASN A 69 11.24 -3.67 0.97
N ILE A 70 10.39 -2.64 1.09
CA ILE A 70 9.69 -2.08 -0.08
C ILE A 70 10.69 -1.34 -0.95
N VAL A 71 10.80 -1.75 -2.22
CA VAL A 71 11.74 -1.15 -3.17
C VAL A 71 11.05 -0.26 -4.20
N LYS A 72 9.75 -0.42 -4.40
CA LYS A 72 8.99 0.36 -5.39
C LYS A 72 7.57 0.58 -4.90
N VAL A 73 7.08 1.82 -5.03
CA VAL A 73 5.67 2.14 -4.84
C VAL A 73 5.16 2.93 -6.05
N THR A 74 3.89 2.75 -6.36
CA THR A 74 3.15 3.60 -7.29
C THR A 74 1.93 4.12 -6.53
N SER A 75 1.78 5.43 -6.48
CA SER A 75 0.70 6.10 -5.77
C SER A 75 -0.24 6.76 -6.76
N PHE A 76 -1.53 6.54 -6.56
CA PHE A 76 -2.62 7.13 -7.36
C PHE A 76 -3.40 8.04 -6.43
N VAL A 77 -3.46 9.33 -6.76
CA VAL A 77 -4.17 10.32 -5.94
C VAL A 77 -5.25 11.01 -6.76
N THR A 78 -6.34 11.40 -6.12
CA THR A 78 -7.42 12.12 -6.81
C THR A 78 -7.15 13.62 -6.89
N ASP A 79 -6.22 14.14 -6.09
CA ASP A 79 -5.84 15.55 -6.09
C ASP A 79 -4.36 15.70 -5.67
N LEU A 80 -3.50 16.05 -6.63
CA LEU A 80 -2.07 16.24 -6.37
C LEU A 80 -1.77 17.33 -5.34
N ARG A 81 -2.68 18.26 -5.12
CA ARG A 81 -2.49 19.31 -4.11
C ARG A 81 -2.45 18.75 -2.70
N GLU A 82 -3.04 17.59 -2.47
CA GLU A 82 -3.05 16.90 -1.18
C GLU A 82 -1.85 15.98 -0.98
N ALA A 83 -1.07 15.72 -2.02
CA ALA A 83 0.04 14.78 -1.99
C ALA A 83 1.10 15.07 -0.92
N PRO A 84 1.46 16.33 -0.62
CA PRO A 84 2.45 16.59 0.43
C PRO A 84 2.07 16.03 1.80
N ALA A 85 0.79 16.05 2.16
CA ALA A 85 0.33 15.48 3.44
C ALA A 85 0.53 13.96 3.49
N SER A 86 0.33 13.27 2.38
CA SER A 86 0.64 11.83 2.27
C SER A 86 2.16 11.60 2.39
N GLY A 87 2.96 12.45 1.77
CA GLY A 87 4.42 12.36 1.83
C GLY A 87 4.96 12.45 3.25
N GLU A 88 4.37 13.30 4.09
CA GLU A 88 4.79 13.42 5.49
C GLU A 88 4.56 12.11 6.26
N VAL A 89 3.45 11.43 6.03
CA VAL A 89 3.18 10.13 6.65
C VAL A 89 4.19 9.09 6.16
N ARG A 90 4.47 9.09 4.86
CA ARG A 90 5.42 8.14 4.25
C ARG A 90 6.82 8.32 4.82
N ARG A 91 7.27 9.55 5.06
CA ARG A 91 8.59 9.81 5.68
C ARG A 91 8.73 9.11 7.02
N LYS A 92 7.68 9.13 7.83
CA LYS A 92 7.71 8.50 9.15
C LYS A 92 7.85 6.98 9.04
N TYR A 93 7.14 6.35 8.10
CA TYR A 93 7.14 4.89 7.95
C TYR A 93 8.45 4.39 7.35
N PHE A 94 8.98 5.06 6.34
CA PHE A 94 10.18 4.59 5.65
C PHE A 94 11.49 4.94 6.35
N GLU A 95 11.48 5.95 7.21
CA GLU A 95 12.65 6.32 8.04
C GLU A 95 13.94 6.45 7.22
N GLY A 96 13.86 7.07 6.05
CA GLY A 96 15.02 7.28 5.17
C GLY A 96 15.28 6.14 4.18
N ASN A 97 14.72 4.97 4.37
CA ASN A 97 14.84 3.83 3.43
C ASN A 97 13.75 3.95 2.36
N PHE A 98 13.81 5.02 1.56
CA PHE A 98 12.76 5.34 0.61
C PHE A 98 12.77 4.41 -0.61
N PRO A 99 11.59 3.93 -1.04
CA PRO A 99 11.49 3.19 -2.29
C PRO A 99 11.60 4.11 -3.49
N ALA A 100 11.86 3.52 -4.66
CA ALA A 100 11.58 4.21 -5.91
C ALA A 100 10.07 4.49 -5.97
N SER A 101 9.67 5.69 -6.37
CA SER A 101 8.29 6.12 -6.27
C SER A 101 7.83 6.84 -7.52
N THR A 102 6.64 6.50 -7.99
CA THR A 102 5.93 7.21 -9.05
C THR A 102 4.56 7.59 -8.51
N GLN A 103 4.12 8.81 -8.79
CA GLN A 103 2.83 9.31 -8.33
C GLN A 103 2.08 9.97 -9.48
N VAL A 104 0.80 9.64 -9.63
CA VAL A 104 -0.05 10.19 -10.68
C VAL A 104 -1.40 10.61 -10.10
N GLN A 105 -2.00 11.63 -10.71
CA GLN A 105 -3.37 11.99 -10.41
C GLN A 105 -4.31 11.20 -11.31
N VAL A 106 -5.38 10.69 -10.73
CA VAL A 106 -6.41 9.92 -11.43
C VAL A 106 -7.76 10.59 -11.26
N ALA A 107 -8.70 10.30 -12.17
CA ALA A 107 -10.03 10.90 -12.13
C ALA A 107 -10.85 10.44 -10.92
N ALA A 108 -10.70 9.18 -10.53
CA ALA A 108 -11.45 8.58 -9.42
C ALA A 108 -10.77 7.28 -8.98
N LEU A 109 -11.06 6.87 -7.76
CA LEU A 109 -10.67 5.58 -7.21
C LEU A 109 -11.94 4.77 -6.85
N GLY A 110 -11.78 3.67 -6.13
CA GLY A 110 -12.83 2.68 -5.94
C GLY A 110 -14.14 3.20 -5.34
N THR A 111 -14.10 4.17 -4.43
CA THR A 111 -15.28 4.84 -3.89
C THR A 111 -15.05 6.35 -3.85
N PRO A 112 -16.13 7.17 -3.74
CA PRO A 112 -15.98 8.64 -3.81
C PRO A 112 -15.10 9.25 -2.72
N ASP A 113 -14.99 8.60 -1.56
CA ASP A 113 -14.23 9.15 -0.42
C ASP A 113 -12.76 8.74 -0.44
N ILE A 114 -12.37 7.78 -1.28
CA ILE A 114 -10.98 7.34 -1.38
C ILE A 114 -10.17 8.38 -2.14
N LYS A 115 -9.11 8.84 -1.50
CA LYS A 115 -8.24 9.91 -2.01
C LYS A 115 -6.91 9.40 -2.53
N ILE A 116 -6.50 8.21 -2.11
CA ILE A 116 -5.20 7.64 -2.45
C ILE A 116 -5.27 6.11 -2.49
N GLU A 117 -4.54 5.55 -3.44
CA GLU A 117 -4.27 4.12 -3.55
C GLU A 117 -2.77 3.96 -3.78
N ILE A 118 -2.14 2.99 -3.11
CA ILE A 118 -0.71 2.71 -3.27
C ILE A 118 -0.53 1.22 -3.51
N GLU A 119 0.26 0.87 -4.52
CA GLU A 119 0.75 -0.50 -4.71
C GLU A 119 2.23 -0.54 -4.43
N ALA A 120 2.76 -1.72 -4.11
CA ALA A 120 4.17 -1.84 -3.72
C ALA A 120 4.78 -3.15 -4.22
N ILE A 121 6.10 -3.09 -4.43
CA ILE A 121 6.95 -4.26 -4.66
C ILE A 121 7.99 -4.26 -3.55
N ALA A 122 8.17 -5.41 -2.92
CA ALA A 122 9.17 -5.59 -1.87
C ALA A 122 10.11 -6.73 -2.22
N VAL A 123 11.34 -6.64 -1.70
CA VAL A 123 12.32 -7.72 -1.76
C VAL A 123 12.54 -8.19 -0.33
N LEU A 124 12.09 -9.40 -0.05
CA LEU A 124 12.13 -9.96 1.29
C LEU A 124 13.54 -10.43 1.65
N PRO A 125 13.90 -10.43 2.94
CA PRO A 125 15.19 -10.98 3.35
C PRO A 125 15.24 -12.48 3.09
N ASP A 126 16.45 -12.99 2.92
CA ASP A 126 16.71 -14.42 2.66
C ASP A 126 16.39 -15.30 3.87
#